data_351e5a5d4ce361a427e93b41103f79bb
#
_entry.id   351e5a5d4ce361a427e93b41103f79bb
#
_cell.length_a   1.000
_cell.length_b   1.000
_cell.length_c   1.000
_cell.angle_alpha   90.00
_cell.angle_beta   90.00
_cell.angle_gamma   90.00
#
_symmetry.space_group_name_H-M   'P 1'
#
loop_
_entity.id
_entity.type
_entity.pdbx_description
1 polymer ?
#
loop_
_entity_poly.entity_id
_entity_poly.type
_entity_poly.pdbx_seq_one_letter_code
_entity_poly.pdbx_strand_id
1 'polypeptide(L)'
;NSQDTVVTIYPDNIGDYVTVIFSMFNTETSYDKLYVYDGNSVNPATLISSGNDGGFGTVTLPGAFWGNLTGANLPGPFEATNAMGCLTFRFVSDGIVNNPGWTSNVICQPFPSCPKPTNITATGNTSSSIVVNWTNNAPAATAWEIFYVPAGSAAPLPTAVGIVTTNPSPYTITGLSSQTAYDIYVRAICGAADVGP
;
A
#
# COMPACT_ATOMS: atom_id res chain seq x y z
N ASN A 1 24.46 6.60 -18.38
CA ASN A 1 23.73 7.48 -19.28
C ASN A 1 23.09 6.65 -20.39
N SER A 2 21.90 7.04 -20.84
CA SER A 2 21.09 6.31 -21.83
C SER A 2 20.83 4.87 -21.39
N GLN A 3 20.33 4.70 -20.17
CA GLN A 3 19.99 3.40 -19.60
C GLN A 3 18.51 3.11 -19.76
N ASP A 4 18.18 1.85 -19.97
CA ASP A 4 16.85 1.28 -19.77
C ASP A 4 17.07 -0.09 -19.12
N THR A 5 17.06 -0.08 -17.79
CA THR A 5 17.44 -1.24 -16.98
C THR A 5 16.27 -1.69 -16.13
N VAL A 6 16.03 -3.00 -16.11
CA VAL A 6 15.00 -3.63 -15.30
C VAL A 6 15.65 -4.55 -14.28
N VAL A 7 15.25 -4.41 -13.02
CA VAL A 7 15.68 -5.27 -11.91
C VAL A 7 14.43 -5.73 -11.15
N THR A 8 14.32 -7.03 -10.95
CA THR A 8 13.30 -7.59 -10.05
C THR A 8 13.97 -8.09 -8.78
N ILE A 9 13.44 -7.65 -7.63
CA ILE A 9 13.90 -8.04 -6.31
C ILE A 9 12.90 -9.06 -5.77
N TYR A 10 13.38 -10.26 -5.48
CA TYR A 10 12.61 -11.34 -4.87
C TYR A 10 12.97 -11.47 -3.40
N PRO A 11 12.07 -11.93 -2.55
CA PRO A 11 12.42 -12.33 -1.18
C PRO A 11 13.28 -13.59 -1.19
N ASP A 12 14.10 -13.75 -0.15
CA ASP A 12 15.00 -14.91 -0.02
C ASP A 12 14.25 -16.22 0.28
N ASN A 13 13.09 -16.13 0.94
CA ASN A 13 12.29 -17.30 1.28
C ASN A 13 10.92 -17.24 0.59
N ILE A 14 10.41 -18.41 0.23
CA ILE A 14 9.02 -18.53 -0.26
C ILE A 14 8.07 -18.17 0.89
N GLY A 15 7.13 -17.27 0.61
CA GLY A 15 6.16 -16.79 1.60
C GLY A 15 6.58 -15.49 2.32
N ASP A 16 7.75 -14.95 1.99
CA ASP A 16 8.15 -13.60 2.38
C ASP A 16 7.77 -12.58 1.30
N TYR A 17 7.86 -11.31 1.65
CA TYR A 17 7.72 -10.20 0.71
C TYR A 17 8.80 -9.14 0.89
N VAL A 18 9.06 -8.42 -0.19
CA VAL A 18 10.06 -7.36 -0.26
C VAL A 18 9.42 -6.02 0.11
N THR A 19 10.10 -5.28 0.97
CA THR A 19 9.86 -3.84 1.20
C THR A 19 11.11 -3.06 0.80
N VAL A 20 10.93 -2.01 -0.01
CA VAL A 20 12.01 -1.10 -0.42
C VAL A 20 11.76 0.29 0.14
N ILE A 21 12.72 0.80 0.92
CA ILE A 21 12.66 2.09 1.61
C ILE A 21 13.78 2.97 1.10
N PHE A 22 13.45 4.09 0.47
CA PHE A 22 14.43 5.06 0.00
C PHE A 22 14.85 6.01 1.13
N SER A 23 16.15 6.24 1.25
CA SER A 23 16.73 7.22 2.17
C SER A 23 17.25 8.47 1.44
N MET A 24 17.49 8.36 0.14
CA MET A 24 17.88 9.44 -0.74
C MET A 24 17.38 9.14 -2.15
N PHE A 25 16.89 10.16 -2.86
CA PHE A 25 16.47 10.03 -4.25
C PHE A 25 16.70 11.36 -4.99
N ASN A 26 17.58 11.34 -6.00
CA ASN A 26 17.89 12.51 -6.80
C ASN A 26 18.24 12.09 -8.23
N THR A 27 17.30 12.21 -9.14
CA THR A 27 17.46 11.96 -10.58
C THR A 27 17.16 13.23 -11.38
N GLU A 28 17.44 13.26 -12.65
CA GLU A 28 17.07 14.38 -13.50
C GLU A 28 15.55 14.48 -13.64
N THR A 29 15.03 15.67 -13.32
CA THR A 29 13.59 15.93 -13.37
C THR A 29 13.03 15.68 -14.79
N SER A 30 12.00 14.85 -14.90
CA SER A 30 11.30 14.53 -16.14
C SER A 30 12.06 13.70 -17.18
N TYR A 31 13.36 13.52 -17.06
CA TYR A 31 14.19 12.76 -18.01
C TYR A 31 14.64 11.40 -17.45
N ASP A 32 15.17 11.39 -16.21
CA ASP A 32 15.60 10.16 -15.56
C ASP A 32 14.52 9.62 -14.65
N LYS A 33 13.95 8.46 -14.97
CA LYS A 33 12.69 7.95 -14.46
C LYS A 33 12.82 6.59 -13.82
N LEU A 34 12.34 6.47 -12.58
CA LEU A 34 12.18 5.19 -11.90
C LEU A 34 10.72 4.78 -11.90
N TYR A 35 10.41 3.66 -12.53
CA TYR A 35 9.10 3.00 -12.47
C TYR A 35 9.17 1.83 -11.50
N VAL A 36 8.12 1.65 -10.69
CA VAL A 36 8.02 0.57 -9.71
C VAL A 36 6.76 -0.24 -9.99
N TYR A 37 6.89 -1.56 -10.04
CA TYR A 37 5.78 -2.48 -10.33
C TYR A 37 5.65 -3.50 -9.21
N ASP A 38 4.42 -3.75 -8.76
CA ASP A 38 4.11 -4.81 -7.82
C ASP A 38 3.98 -6.15 -8.56
N GLY A 39 5.10 -6.86 -8.68
CA GLY A 39 5.17 -8.10 -9.44
C GLY A 39 6.55 -8.34 -10.04
N ASN A 40 6.66 -9.40 -10.85
CA ASN A 40 7.91 -9.88 -11.43
C ASN A 40 8.20 -9.37 -12.85
N SER A 41 7.49 -8.36 -13.31
CA SER A 41 7.64 -7.85 -14.68
C SER A 41 7.21 -6.40 -14.81
N VAL A 42 7.67 -5.75 -15.88
CA VAL A 42 7.19 -4.43 -16.31
C VAL A 42 5.77 -4.57 -16.86
N ASN A 43 4.78 -4.43 -16.00
CA ASN A 43 3.37 -4.56 -16.35
C ASN A 43 2.61 -3.28 -15.94
N PRO A 44 2.02 -2.54 -16.90
CA PRO A 44 1.26 -1.32 -16.58
C PRO A 44 0.12 -1.52 -15.58
N ALA A 45 -0.48 -2.71 -15.52
CA ALA A 45 -1.56 -3.02 -14.58
C ALA A 45 -1.08 -3.10 -13.11
N THR A 46 0.20 -3.30 -12.87
CA THR A 46 0.80 -3.38 -11.54
C THR A 46 1.73 -2.21 -11.22
N LEU A 47 1.68 -1.15 -12.02
CA LEU A 47 2.47 0.06 -11.80
C LEU A 47 2.04 0.76 -10.49
N ILE A 48 3.00 0.96 -9.61
CA ILE A 48 2.84 1.80 -8.42
C ILE A 48 3.16 3.24 -8.85
N SER A 49 2.10 4.01 -9.13
CA SER A 49 2.21 5.32 -9.75
C SER A 49 2.60 6.40 -8.74
N SER A 50 3.54 7.26 -9.12
CA SER A 50 3.84 8.52 -8.41
C SER A 50 2.79 9.60 -8.62
N GLY A 51 1.92 9.46 -9.63
CA GLY A 51 1.01 10.51 -10.10
C GLY A 51 1.65 11.51 -11.08
N ASN A 52 2.95 11.43 -11.34
CA ASN A 52 3.60 12.27 -12.33
C ASN A 52 3.12 11.97 -13.76
N ASP A 53 3.20 12.96 -14.63
CA ASP A 53 2.96 12.78 -16.07
C ASP A 53 4.05 11.94 -16.76
N GLY A 54 4.04 11.85 -18.07
CA GLY A 54 5.04 11.06 -18.81
C GLY A 54 6.42 11.72 -18.93
N GLY A 55 6.58 12.98 -18.54
CA GLY A 55 7.82 13.73 -18.67
C GLY A 55 8.36 13.79 -20.10
N PHE A 56 9.68 13.91 -20.25
CA PHE A 56 10.38 14.00 -21.53
C PHE A 56 11.28 12.78 -21.78
N GLY A 57 11.93 12.72 -22.93
CA GLY A 57 12.89 11.67 -23.30
C GLY A 57 12.25 10.51 -24.07
N THR A 58 12.95 9.36 -24.11
CA THR A 58 12.58 8.21 -24.94
C THR A 58 11.40 7.42 -24.42
N VAL A 59 11.16 7.45 -23.12
CA VAL A 59 10.02 6.79 -22.45
C VAL A 59 9.19 7.85 -21.78
N THR A 60 7.94 8.02 -22.20
CA THR A 60 7.01 9.04 -21.71
C THR A 60 5.77 8.45 -21.04
N LEU A 61 5.92 7.27 -20.41
CA LEU A 61 4.85 6.66 -19.64
C LEU A 61 4.63 7.45 -18.32
N PRO A 62 3.38 7.73 -17.93
CA PRO A 62 3.10 8.38 -16.66
C PRO A 62 3.38 7.47 -15.47
N GLY A 63 3.50 8.07 -14.27
CA GLY A 63 3.59 7.36 -13.00
C GLY A 63 5.01 7.06 -12.51
N ALA A 64 6.05 7.57 -13.19
CA ALA A 64 7.43 7.43 -12.75
C ALA A 64 7.78 8.39 -11.59
N PHE A 65 8.78 8.02 -10.82
CA PHE A 65 9.43 8.88 -9.83
C PHE A 65 10.67 9.54 -10.47
N TRP A 66 10.84 10.85 -10.28
CA TRP A 66 11.99 11.62 -10.72
C TRP A 66 12.21 12.88 -9.86
N GLY A 67 13.36 13.52 -10.05
CA GLY A 67 13.73 14.77 -9.40
C GLY A 67 14.45 14.57 -8.08
N ASN A 68 14.67 15.67 -7.36
CA ASN A 68 15.28 15.66 -6.03
C ASN A 68 14.19 15.56 -4.96
N LEU A 69 13.89 14.35 -4.53
CA LEU A 69 12.83 14.05 -3.56
C LEU A 69 13.44 13.84 -2.17
N THR A 70 12.90 14.55 -1.17
CA THR A 70 13.43 14.53 0.21
C THR A 70 12.33 14.46 1.25
N GLY A 71 12.65 13.97 2.44
CA GLY A 71 11.72 13.90 3.57
C GLY A 71 10.45 13.09 3.23
N ALA A 72 9.28 13.65 3.46
CA ALA A 72 8.00 13.01 3.19
C ALA A 72 7.71 12.78 1.68
N ASN A 73 8.50 13.38 0.79
CA ASN A 73 8.35 13.21 -0.66
C ASN A 73 9.25 12.10 -1.23
N LEU A 74 10.06 11.42 -0.42
CA LEU A 74 10.83 10.26 -0.88
C LEU A 74 9.88 9.21 -1.46
N PRO A 75 10.31 8.48 -2.54
CA PRO A 75 9.50 7.40 -3.09
C PRO A 75 9.25 6.28 -2.08
N GLY A 76 8.05 5.74 -2.04
CA GLY A 76 7.71 4.61 -1.18
C GLY A 76 7.34 5.00 0.26
N PRO A 77 7.49 4.11 1.26
CA PRO A 77 8.01 2.75 1.10
C PRO A 77 7.18 1.92 0.11
N PHE A 78 7.86 1.06 -0.66
CA PHE A 78 7.19 0.12 -1.58
C PHE A 78 7.16 -1.25 -0.94
N GLU A 79 5.97 -1.81 -0.78
CA GLU A 79 5.75 -3.15 -0.25
C GLU A 79 5.14 -4.04 -1.33
N ALA A 80 5.72 -5.21 -1.57
CA ALA A 80 5.14 -6.17 -2.48
C ALA A 80 3.87 -6.77 -1.88
N THR A 81 2.78 -6.78 -2.68
CA THR A 81 1.49 -7.37 -2.28
C THR A 81 1.12 -8.58 -3.13
N ASN A 82 1.87 -8.85 -4.19
CA ASN A 82 1.67 -10.00 -5.06
C ASN A 82 2.12 -11.31 -4.41
N ALA A 83 1.58 -12.44 -4.86
CA ALA A 83 1.84 -13.75 -4.28
C ALA A 83 3.31 -14.23 -4.32
N MET A 84 4.15 -13.61 -5.16
CA MET A 84 5.59 -13.90 -5.21
C MET A 84 6.41 -13.02 -4.27
N GLY A 85 5.79 -12.03 -3.64
CA GLY A 85 6.42 -11.11 -2.72
C GLY A 85 7.50 -10.22 -3.35
N CYS A 86 7.52 -10.05 -4.67
CA CYS A 86 8.59 -9.36 -5.39
C CYS A 86 8.16 -7.98 -5.93
N LEU A 87 9.14 -7.11 -6.13
CA LEU A 87 8.98 -5.82 -6.78
C LEU A 87 9.90 -5.72 -8.00
N THR A 88 9.40 -5.14 -9.09
CA THR A 88 10.19 -4.83 -10.29
C THR A 88 10.41 -3.34 -10.42
N PHE A 89 11.65 -2.96 -10.63
CA PHE A 89 12.10 -1.59 -10.85
C PHE A 89 12.61 -1.45 -12.28
N ARG A 90 12.15 -0.43 -13.00
CA ARG A 90 12.68 -0.04 -14.30
C ARG A 90 13.23 1.36 -14.21
N PHE A 91 14.50 1.54 -14.48
CA PHE A 91 15.15 2.84 -14.56
C PHE A 91 15.46 3.20 -16.00
N VAL A 92 15.02 4.37 -16.42
CA VAL A 92 15.28 4.91 -17.75
C VAL A 92 15.97 6.25 -17.58
N SER A 93 17.09 6.48 -18.27
CA SER A 93 17.79 7.75 -18.29
C SER A 93 18.15 8.19 -19.71
N ASP A 94 18.31 9.48 -19.89
CA ASP A 94 18.92 10.04 -21.10
C ASP A 94 20.47 10.10 -21.00
N GLY A 95 21.14 10.82 -21.88
CA GLY A 95 22.58 10.83 -22.00
C GLY A 95 23.30 12.05 -21.42
N ILE A 96 22.62 13.01 -20.80
CA ILE A 96 23.17 14.36 -20.64
C ILE A 96 23.49 14.70 -19.19
N VAL A 97 22.53 14.67 -18.26
CA VAL A 97 22.70 15.10 -16.87
C VAL A 97 22.89 13.91 -15.94
N ASN A 98 23.88 14.00 -15.05
CA ASN A 98 24.15 12.98 -14.04
C ASN A 98 23.83 13.51 -12.65
N ASN A 99 22.84 12.96 -12.02
CA ASN A 99 22.50 13.19 -10.63
C ASN A 99 22.99 12.03 -9.75
N PRO A 100 23.04 12.19 -8.41
CA PRO A 100 23.52 11.15 -7.49
C PRO A 100 22.75 9.82 -7.53
N GLY A 101 21.54 9.78 -8.08
CA GLY A 101 20.71 8.59 -8.08
C GLY A 101 19.97 8.41 -6.77
N TRP A 102 20.00 7.20 -6.20
CA TRP A 102 19.30 6.90 -4.94
C TRP A 102 20.04 5.92 -4.05
N THR A 103 19.66 5.95 -2.79
CA THR A 103 20.03 4.96 -1.79
C THR A 103 18.75 4.40 -1.19
N SER A 104 18.64 3.07 -1.11
CA SER A 104 17.50 2.39 -0.54
C SER A 104 17.94 1.18 0.29
N ASN A 105 17.14 0.83 1.29
CA ASN A 105 17.23 -0.43 2.01
C ASN A 105 16.16 -1.39 1.46
N VAL A 106 16.54 -2.65 1.35
CA VAL A 106 15.64 -3.76 1.01
C VAL A 106 15.47 -4.62 2.24
N ILE A 107 14.23 -4.89 2.60
CA ILE A 107 13.86 -5.74 3.75
C ILE A 107 13.00 -6.87 3.20
N CYS A 108 13.31 -8.11 3.60
CA CYS A 108 12.45 -9.28 3.34
C CYS A 108 11.83 -9.70 4.67
N GLN A 109 10.51 -9.91 4.66
CA GLN A 109 9.77 -10.30 5.86
C GLN A 109 8.60 -11.21 5.49
N PRO A 110 8.15 -12.10 6.39
CA PRO A 110 7.00 -12.95 6.13
C PRO A 110 5.75 -12.14 5.84
N PHE A 111 4.92 -12.59 4.91
CA PHE A 111 3.58 -12.02 4.78
C PHE A 111 2.85 -12.10 6.12
N PRO A 112 2.11 -11.06 6.52
CA PRO A 112 1.26 -11.14 7.69
C PRO A 112 0.37 -12.37 7.59
N SER A 113 0.38 -13.21 8.61
CA SER A 113 -0.51 -14.39 8.69
C SER A 113 -1.99 -13.98 8.70
N CYS A 114 -2.25 -12.74 9.09
CA CYS A 114 -3.57 -12.14 9.17
C CYS A 114 -3.63 -10.79 8.43
N PRO A 115 -3.66 -10.79 7.08
CA PRO A 115 -3.69 -9.56 6.30
C PRO A 115 -4.96 -8.75 6.55
N LYS A 116 -4.82 -7.43 6.52
CA LYS A 116 -5.93 -6.50 6.73
C LYS A 116 -7.00 -6.62 5.65
N PRO A 117 -8.28 -6.46 5.99
CA PRO A 117 -9.36 -6.28 5.03
C PRO A 117 -9.14 -5.03 4.15
N THR A 118 -9.65 -5.09 2.92
CA THR A 118 -9.58 -3.97 1.97
C THR A 118 -10.98 -3.57 1.49
N ASN A 119 -11.08 -2.52 0.68
CA ASN A 119 -12.33 -2.02 0.08
C ASN A 119 -13.43 -1.80 1.14
N ILE A 120 -13.06 -1.19 2.27
CA ILE A 120 -14.03 -0.86 3.31
C ILE A 120 -14.96 0.23 2.77
N THR A 121 -16.24 -0.06 2.72
CA THR A 121 -17.28 0.86 2.25
C THR A 121 -18.46 0.89 3.19
N ALA A 122 -19.15 2.03 3.26
CA ALA A 122 -20.36 2.21 4.05
C ALA A 122 -21.57 2.37 3.14
N THR A 123 -22.64 1.61 3.41
CA THR A 123 -23.89 1.62 2.63
C THR A 123 -25.10 1.58 3.59
N GLY A 124 -26.30 1.79 3.09
CA GLY A 124 -27.53 1.61 3.86
C GLY A 124 -27.62 2.47 5.13
N ASN A 125 -27.10 3.69 5.08
CA ASN A 125 -27.03 4.59 6.23
C ASN A 125 -28.43 5.04 6.65
N THR A 126 -28.70 4.95 7.95
CA THR A 126 -29.90 5.53 8.61
C THR A 126 -29.48 6.61 9.61
N SER A 127 -30.43 7.16 10.37
CA SER A 127 -30.11 8.13 11.43
C SER A 127 -29.31 7.54 12.60
N SER A 128 -29.23 6.20 12.72
CA SER A 128 -28.60 5.53 13.86
C SER A 128 -27.84 4.25 13.50
N SER A 129 -27.69 3.93 12.20
CA SER A 129 -26.97 2.74 11.77
C SER A 129 -26.25 2.93 10.44
N ILE A 130 -25.18 2.16 10.23
CA ILE A 130 -24.38 2.09 8.99
C ILE A 130 -24.09 0.62 8.69
N VAL A 131 -24.28 0.20 7.43
CA VAL A 131 -23.85 -1.11 6.95
C VAL A 131 -22.43 -0.99 6.41
N VAL A 132 -21.50 -1.75 6.98
CA VAL A 132 -20.08 -1.75 6.60
C VAL A 132 -19.80 -3.00 5.79
N ASN A 133 -19.19 -2.80 4.63
CA ASN A 133 -18.73 -3.87 3.75
C ASN A 133 -17.20 -3.83 3.65
N TRP A 134 -16.57 -4.99 3.49
CA TRP A 134 -15.12 -5.11 3.24
C TRP A 134 -14.81 -6.37 2.44
N THR A 135 -13.64 -6.39 1.81
CA THR A 135 -13.06 -7.58 1.20
C THR A 135 -12.16 -8.27 2.22
N ASN A 136 -12.43 -9.55 2.51
CA ASN A 136 -11.55 -10.34 3.37
C ASN A 136 -10.33 -10.84 2.57
N ASN A 137 -9.13 -10.44 3.00
CA ASN A 137 -7.86 -10.89 2.43
C ASN A 137 -7.16 -11.93 3.32
N ALA A 138 -7.72 -12.23 4.50
CA ALA A 138 -7.18 -13.18 5.46
C ALA A 138 -7.99 -14.50 5.41
N PRO A 139 -7.57 -15.51 4.62
CA PRO A 139 -8.30 -16.80 4.53
C PRO A 139 -8.42 -17.52 5.88
N ALA A 140 -7.47 -17.29 6.78
CA ALA A 140 -7.46 -17.85 8.13
C ALA A 140 -8.29 -17.05 9.15
N ALA A 141 -8.91 -15.92 8.75
CA ALA A 141 -9.71 -15.11 9.66
C ALA A 141 -10.94 -15.88 10.13
N THR A 142 -11.09 -15.97 11.45
CA THR A 142 -12.25 -16.57 12.13
C THR A 142 -13.20 -15.54 12.68
N ALA A 143 -12.76 -14.29 12.79
CA ALA A 143 -13.54 -13.15 13.24
C ALA A 143 -12.98 -11.84 12.67
N TRP A 144 -13.73 -10.78 12.83
CA TRP A 144 -13.34 -9.42 12.48
C TRP A 144 -13.64 -8.50 13.64
N GLU A 145 -12.78 -7.51 13.83
CA GLU A 145 -12.99 -6.47 14.83
C GLU A 145 -13.20 -5.12 14.14
N ILE A 146 -14.29 -4.46 14.49
CA ILE A 146 -14.77 -3.24 13.85
C ILE A 146 -14.67 -2.10 14.84
N PHE A 147 -14.06 -1.00 14.42
CA PHE A 147 -13.98 0.24 15.17
C PHE A 147 -14.66 1.36 14.39
N TYR A 148 -15.27 2.29 15.12
CA TYR A 148 -15.77 3.54 14.56
C TYR A 148 -15.54 4.67 15.54
N VAL A 149 -15.09 5.79 15.01
CA VAL A 149 -14.83 7.03 15.76
C VAL A 149 -15.42 8.21 15.01
N PRO A 150 -15.80 9.30 15.67
CA PRO A 150 -16.20 10.51 14.96
C PRO A 150 -15.13 10.93 13.95
N ALA A 151 -15.56 11.32 12.75
CA ALA A 151 -14.66 11.65 11.66
C ALA A 151 -13.64 12.73 12.05
N GLY A 152 -12.38 12.50 11.66
CA GLY A 152 -11.25 13.36 12.03
C GLY A 152 -10.68 13.12 13.43
N SER A 153 -11.18 12.11 14.16
CA SER A 153 -10.54 11.65 15.39
C SER A 153 -9.28 10.83 15.08
N ALA A 154 -8.40 10.67 16.09
CA ALA A 154 -7.26 9.76 15.96
C ALA A 154 -7.71 8.32 15.69
N ALA A 155 -6.99 7.60 14.84
CA ALA A 155 -7.24 6.19 14.60
C ALA A 155 -7.14 5.38 15.90
N PRO A 156 -7.91 4.28 16.05
CA PRO A 156 -7.81 3.40 17.22
C PRO A 156 -6.38 2.86 17.38
N LEU A 157 -5.91 2.81 18.62
CA LEU A 157 -4.63 2.19 18.93
C LEU A 157 -4.68 0.68 18.66
N PRO A 158 -3.54 0.02 18.36
CA PRO A 158 -3.49 -1.43 18.17
C PRO A 158 -4.04 -2.23 19.35
N THR A 159 -3.98 -1.68 20.56
CA THR A 159 -4.49 -2.27 21.81
C THR A 159 -5.96 -1.94 22.09
N ALA A 160 -6.60 -1.10 21.27
CA ALA A 160 -8.01 -0.77 21.46
C ALA A 160 -8.88 -2.02 21.23
N VAL A 161 -10.02 -2.07 21.92
CA VAL A 161 -11.01 -3.15 21.78
C VAL A 161 -12.20 -2.58 21.05
N GLY A 162 -12.56 -3.19 19.92
CA GLY A 162 -13.71 -2.84 19.09
C GLY A 162 -14.86 -3.85 19.21
N ILE A 163 -15.77 -3.79 18.27
CA ILE A 163 -16.86 -4.76 18.14
C ILE A 163 -16.33 -6.00 17.43
N VAL A 164 -16.29 -7.14 18.11
CA VAL A 164 -15.89 -8.43 17.51
C VAL A 164 -17.11 -9.13 16.92
N THR A 165 -16.99 -9.58 15.68
CA THR A 165 -18.00 -10.38 14.97
C THR A 165 -17.39 -11.57 14.27
N THR A 166 -18.05 -12.72 14.29
CA THR A 166 -17.72 -13.91 13.49
C THR A 166 -18.42 -13.89 12.14
N ASN A 167 -19.36 -12.96 11.93
CA ASN A 167 -20.01 -12.81 10.63
C ASN A 167 -19.06 -12.09 9.67
N PRO A 168 -18.83 -12.64 8.48
CA PRO A 168 -18.09 -11.92 7.44
C PRO A 168 -18.88 -10.67 6.99
N SER A 169 -18.23 -9.85 6.15
CA SER A 169 -18.90 -8.71 5.49
C SER A 169 -20.23 -9.13 4.82
N PRO A 170 -21.31 -8.33 4.95
CA PRO A 170 -21.40 -7.03 5.61
C PRO A 170 -21.72 -7.13 7.11
N TYR A 171 -21.44 -6.04 7.86
CA TYR A 171 -21.82 -5.88 9.24
C TYR A 171 -22.58 -4.57 9.47
N THR A 172 -23.63 -4.59 10.28
CA THR A 172 -24.39 -3.37 10.62
C THR A 172 -23.98 -2.84 11.98
N ILE A 173 -23.38 -1.66 12.00
CA ILE A 173 -23.15 -0.88 13.22
C ILE A 173 -24.45 -0.15 13.57
N THR A 174 -24.89 -0.25 14.82
CA THR A 174 -26.10 0.38 15.34
C THR A 174 -25.79 1.29 16.54
N GLY A 175 -26.73 2.12 16.93
CA GLY A 175 -26.56 3.03 18.08
C GLY A 175 -25.71 4.26 17.78
N LEU A 176 -25.55 4.60 16.52
CA LEU A 176 -24.82 5.79 16.09
C LEU A 176 -25.62 7.08 16.38
N SER A 177 -24.91 8.18 16.62
CA SER A 177 -25.51 9.51 16.74
C SER A 177 -25.91 10.04 15.36
N SER A 178 -27.11 10.57 15.26
CA SER A 178 -27.60 11.18 14.02
C SER A 178 -26.73 12.39 13.61
N GLN A 179 -26.63 12.65 12.30
CA GLN A 179 -25.87 13.77 11.74
C GLN A 179 -24.37 13.79 12.13
N THR A 180 -23.82 12.65 12.53
CA THR A 180 -22.39 12.50 12.87
C THR A 180 -21.70 11.67 11.79
N ALA A 181 -20.63 12.21 11.21
CA ALA A 181 -19.76 11.44 10.34
C ALA A 181 -18.81 10.56 11.17
N TYR A 182 -18.52 9.37 10.70
CA TYR A 182 -17.65 8.39 11.36
C TYR A 182 -16.56 7.89 10.44
N ASP A 183 -15.34 7.74 10.97
CA ASP A 183 -14.27 6.95 10.37
C ASP A 183 -14.39 5.51 10.88
N ILE A 184 -14.36 4.55 9.96
CA ILE A 184 -14.57 3.13 10.25
C ILE A 184 -13.30 2.35 9.90
N TYR A 185 -12.89 1.47 10.82
CA TYR A 185 -11.74 0.60 10.70
C TYR A 185 -12.15 -0.85 10.90
N VAL A 186 -11.57 -1.75 10.15
CA VAL A 186 -11.82 -3.19 10.25
C VAL A 186 -10.50 -3.92 10.23
N ARG A 187 -10.26 -4.78 11.21
CA ARG A 187 -9.13 -5.72 11.21
C ARG A 187 -9.61 -7.16 11.29
N ALA A 188 -8.85 -8.08 10.70
CA ALA A 188 -9.12 -9.50 10.77
C ALA A 188 -8.53 -10.10 12.05
N ILE A 189 -9.13 -11.16 12.56
CA ILE A 189 -8.65 -11.97 13.69
C ILE A 189 -8.47 -13.40 13.18
N CYS A 190 -7.21 -13.85 13.11
CA CYS A 190 -6.84 -15.17 12.65
C CYS A 190 -6.52 -16.15 13.80
N GLY A 191 -6.30 -15.62 15.01
CA GLY A 191 -6.04 -16.39 16.23
C GLY A 191 -5.96 -15.48 17.45
N ALA A 192 -5.85 -16.07 18.64
CA ALA A 192 -5.86 -15.30 19.90
C ALA A 192 -4.71 -14.29 20.03
N ALA A 193 -3.59 -14.52 19.36
CA ALA A 193 -2.43 -13.63 19.33
C ALA A 193 -2.11 -13.11 17.92
N ASP A 194 -2.95 -13.41 16.93
CA ASP A 194 -2.76 -13.07 15.52
C ASP A 194 -3.93 -12.22 15.05
N VAL A 195 -3.83 -10.94 15.30
CA VAL A 195 -4.77 -9.92 14.83
C VAL A 195 -4.07 -9.10 13.73
N GLY A 196 -4.76 -8.90 12.63
CA GLY A 196 -4.27 -8.09 11.52
C GLY A 196 -4.03 -6.63 11.92
N PRO A 197 -3.17 -5.94 11.18
CA PRO A 197 -2.88 -4.52 11.37
C PRO A 197 -4.08 -3.62 11.06
#